data_0c0ea67ad3fb2614f0b34e0f04f3f7d1
#
_entry.id   0c0ea67ad3fb2614f0b34e0f04f3f7d1
#
_cell.length_a   1.000
_cell.length_b   1.000
_cell.length_c   1.000
_cell.angle_alpha   90.00
_cell.angle_beta   90.00
_cell.angle_gamma   90.00
#
_symmetry.space_group_name_H-M   'P 1'
#
loop_
_entity.id
_entity.type
_entity.pdbx_description
1 polymer ?
#
loop_
_entity_poly.entity_id
_entity_poly.type
_entity_poly.pdbx_seq_one_letter_code
_entity_poly.pdbx_strand_id
1 'polypeptide(L)'
;MDALRIRRSVRKFDKSRKIGYDTLLELCRIGEFAPSARNQKGREYVIIDDENIINELSTVSKGAMVLANGVAAIAVIARPKEEMVTPGMLDQDLSSAVENILIGATSMGIGSCWIGIYPHPERIEPCDKVLNVTGGKHTFALIALGYPLEENAFYEKDKLEDDMIHHNGY
;
A
#
# COMPACT_ATOMS: atom_id res chain seq x y z
N MET A 1 3.20 -17.83 12.15
CA MET A 1 1.81 -17.31 12.12
C MET A 1 1.48 -16.92 10.69
N ASP A 2 0.33 -17.32 10.19
CA ASP A 2 -0.02 -17.04 8.78
C ASP A 2 -0.42 -15.55 8.62
N ALA A 3 0.52 -14.74 8.12
CA ALA A 3 0.33 -13.31 7.96
C ALA A 3 -0.90 -12.94 7.11
N LEU A 4 -1.25 -13.81 6.14
CA LEU A 4 -2.43 -13.62 5.29
C LEU A 4 -3.72 -13.58 6.10
N ARG A 5 -3.87 -14.49 7.08
CA ARG A 5 -5.09 -14.61 7.89
C ARG A 5 -5.23 -13.51 8.93
N ILE A 6 -4.10 -13.08 9.50
CA ILE A 6 -4.11 -12.13 10.63
C ILE A 6 -3.90 -10.68 10.18
N ARG A 7 -3.57 -10.40 8.90
CA ARG A 7 -3.39 -9.04 8.39
C ARG A 7 -4.64 -8.19 8.65
N ARG A 8 -4.41 -7.01 9.22
CA ARG A 8 -5.46 -6.01 9.47
C ARG A 8 -4.98 -4.63 9.06
N SER A 9 -5.90 -3.73 8.77
CA SER A 9 -5.60 -2.31 8.57
C SER A 9 -5.35 -1.66 9.91
N VAL A 10 -4.08 -1.50 10.25
CA VAL A 10 -3.63 -0.83 11.48
C VAL A 10 -3.59 0.67 11.23
N ARG A 11 -4.13 1.47 12.16
CA ARG A 11 -4.25 2.93 12.04
C ARG A 11 -3.68 3.71 13.22
N LYS A 12 -3.21 2.99 14.25
CA LYS A 12 -2.55 3.55 15.42
C LYS A 12 -1.18 2.90 15.58
N PHE A 13 -0.15 3.70 15.55
CA PHE A 13 1.22 3.23 15.54
C PHE A 13 2.03 3.83 16.68
N ASP A 14 3.01 3.08 17.15
CA ASP A 14 4.00 3.52 18.14
C ASP A 14 5.03 4.41 17.45
N LYS A 15 4.90 5.72 17.62
CA LYS A 15 5.82 6.73 17.02
C LYS A 15 7.24 6.70 17.58
N SER A 16 7.45 6.05 18.73
CA SER A 16 8.79 5.91 19.33
C SER A 16 9.65 4.87 18.60
N ARG A 17 9.04 3.99 17.81
CA ARG A 17 9.71 2.89 17.11
C ARG A 17 9.79 3.19 15.61
N LYS A 18 10.98 3.50 15.13
CA LYS A 18 11.22 3.71 13.69
C LYS A 18 11.38 2.40 12.93
N ILE A 19 11.02 2.39 11.65
CA ILE A 19 11.29 1.29 10.72
C ILE A 19 12.57 1.65 9.95
N GLY A 20 13.55 0.75 9.94
CA GLY A 20 14.80 0.98 9.21
C GLY A 20 14.59 0.92 7.68
N TYR A 21 15.42 1.68 6.95
CA TYR A 21 15.36 1.77 5.49
C TYR A 21 15.43 0.39 4.80
N ASP A 22 16.31 -0.50 5.27
CA ASP A 22 16.45 -1.85 4.68
C ASP A 22 15.15 -2.66 4.80
N THR A 23 14.40 -2.49 5.88
CA THR A 23 13.09 -3.12 6.06
C THR A 23 12.05 -2.55 5.08
N LEU A 24 12.04 -1.23 4.89
CA LEU A 24 11.16 -0.57 3.91
C LEU A 24 11.51 -1.00 2.48
N LEU A 25 12.80 -1.10 2.17
CA LEU A 25 13.27 -1.61 0.88
C LEU A 25 12.86 -3.07 0.65
N GLU A 26 12.93 -3.91 1.70
CA GLU A 26 12.47 -5.31 1.61
C GLU A 26 10.97 -5.40 1.36
N LEU A 27 10.17 -4.53 1.97
CA LEU A 27 8.73 -4.46 1.67
C LEU A 27 8.46 -4.10 0.19
N CYS A 28 9.25 -3.20 -0.40
CA CYS A 28 9.16 -2.92 -1.83
C CYS A 28 9.52 -4.15 -2.68
N ARG A 29 10.58 -4.91 -2.30
CA ARG A 29 10.93 -6.17 -2.96
C ARG A 29 9.83 -7.21 -2.87
N ILE A 30 9.17 -7.33 -1.71
CA ILE A 30 8.00 -8.20 -1.53
C ILE A 30 6.86 -7.79 -2.48
N GLY A 31 6.64 -6.49 -2.69
CA GLY A 31 5.71 -5.98 -3.69
C GLY A 31 6.04 -6.48 -5.10
N GLU A 32 7.32 -6.60 -5.47
CA GLU A 32 7.75 -7.09 -6.79
C GLU A 32 7.48 -8.58 -7.04
N PHE A 33 7.26 -9.40 -6.00
CA PHE A 33 6.83 -10.78 -6.17
C PHE A 33 5.37 -10.90 -6.65
N ALA A 34 4.60 -9.83 -6.65
CA ALA A 34 3.25 -9.83 -7.20
C ALA A 34 3.29 -10.09 -8.72
N PRO A 35 2.39 -10.93 -9.25
CA PRO A 35 2.28 -11.11 -10.68
C PRO A 35 1.86 -9.81 -11.37
N SER A 36 2.13 -9.71 -12.66
CA SER A 36 1.58 -8.66 -13.51
C SER A 36 1.22 -9.23 -14.89
N ALA A 37 0.20 -8.68 -15.51
CA ALA A 37 -0.24 -9.10 -16.82
C ALA A 37 0.92 -9.05 -17.83
N ARG A 38 1.20 -10.18 -18.48
CA ARG A 38 2.36 -10.33 -19.39
C ARG A 38 3.70 -9.87 -18.78
N ASN A 39 3.85 -9.93 -17.45
CA ASN A 39 5.03 -9.47 -16.72
C ASN A 39 5.42 -8.01 -17.04
N GLN A 40 4.41 -7.15 -17.25
CA GLN A 40 4.62 -5.76 -17.67
C GLN A 40 5.22 -4.84 -16.61
N LYS A 41 5.17 -5.24 -15.30
CA LYS A 41 5.83 -4.52 -14.19
C LYS A 41 5.57 -3.01 -14.19
N GLY A 42 4.30 -2.62 -14.32
CA GLY A 42 3.87 -1.21 -14.46
C GLY A 42 3.91 -0.40 -13.15
N ARG A 43 4.77 -0.75 -12.20
CA ARG A 43 4.85 -0.15 -10.87
C ARG A 43 6.25 0.33 -10.52
N GLU A 44 6.29 1.38 -9.73
CA GLU A 44 7.48 1.89 -9.04
C GLU A 44 7.11 2.19 -7.59
N TYR A 45 8.10 2.39 -6.72
CA TYR A 45 7.87 2.66 -5.31
C TYR A 45 8.64 3.89 -4.86
N VAL A 46 8.02 4.68 -3.97
CA VAL A 46 8.72 5.73 -3.22
C VAL A 46 8.67 5.36 -1.74
N ILE A 47 9.82 5.18 -1.12
CA ILE A 47 9.97 5.01 0.32
C ILE A 47 9.96 6.40 0.97
N ILE A 48 9.14 6.58 2.00
CA ILE A 48 8.92 7.85 2.67
C ILE A 48 9.11 7.64 4.17
N ASP A 49 10.17 8.19 4.73
CA ASP A 49 10.51 8.18 6.16
C ASP A 49 10.79 9.59 6.71
N ASP A 50 10.63 10.62 5.87
CA ASP A 50 10.66 12.02 6.26
C ASP A 50 9.30 12.44 6.85
N GLU A 51 9.33 12.91 8.10
CA GLU A 51 8.11 13.27 8.85
C GLU A 51 7.36 14.45 8.22
N ASN A 52 8.06 15.39 7.55
CA ASN A 52 7.41 16.53 6.90
C ASN A 52 6.63 16.06 5.68
N ILE A 53 7.22 15.18 4.86
CA ILE A 53 6.55 14.58 3.69
C ILE A 53 5.35 13.74 4.13
N ILE A 54 5.50 12.92 5.17
CA ILE A 54 4.41 12.13 5.76
C ILE A 54 3.25 13.03 6.21
N ASN A 55 3.56 14.13 6.92
CA ASN A 55 2.57 15.08 7.40
C ASN A 55 1.87 15.79 6.23
N GLU A 56 2.58 16.20 5.19
CA GLU A 56 2.00 16.82 4.02
C GLU A 56 1.07 15.86 3.29
N LEU A 57 1.49 14.62 3.04
CA LEU A 57 0.67 13.57 2.44
C LEU A 57 -0.57 13.23 3.28
N SER A 58 -0.52 13.38 4.60
CA SER A 58 -1.66 13.10 5.47
C SER A 58 -2.85 14.02 5.22
N THR A 59 -2.64 15.14 4.56
CA THR A 59 -3.68 16.17 4.28
C THR A 59 -4.40 15.98 2.95
N VAL A 60 -3.89 15.12 2.05
CA VAL A 60 -4.40 14.96 0.68
C VAL A 60 -5.80 14.37 0.60
N SER A 61 -6.24 13.65 1.64
CA SER A 61 -7.61 13.17 1.74
C SER A 61 -7.95 12.81 3.19
N LYS A 62 -9.25 12.71 3.48
CA LYS A 62 -9.73 12.25 4.80
C LYS A 62 -9.18 10.85 5.16
N GLY A 63 -9.03 9.95 4.18
CA GLY A 63 -8.44 8.62 4.39
C GLY A 63 -6.93 8.65 4.66
N ALA A 64 -6.24 9.68 4.17
CA ALA A 64 -4.80 9.82 4.32
C ALA A 64 -4.37 10.30 5.73
N MET A 65 -5.30 10.81 6.55
CA MET A 65 -5.01 11.24 7.92
C MET A 65 -4.31 10.17 8.76
N VAL A 66 -4.46 8.89 8.43
CA VAL A 66 -3.75 7.79 9.10
C VAL A 66 -2.22 7.90 8.99
N LEU A 67 -1.71 8.54 7.93
CA LEU A 67 -0.27 8.78 7.74
C LEU A 67 0.33 9.59 8.88
N ALA A 68 -0.40 10.59 9.39
CA ALA A 68 0.08 11.42 10.52
C ALA A 68 0.37 10.60 11.79
N ASN A 69 -0.21 9.39 11.90
CA ASN A 69 0.08 8.46 13.00
C ASN A 69 1.19 7.47 12.67
N GLY A 70 1.57 7.32 11.40
CA GLY A 70 2.61 6.43 10.93
C GLY A 70 4.02 6.94 11.21
N VAL A 71 4.99 6.09 11.01
CA VAL A 71 6.42 6.41 11.13
C VAL A 71 7.15 6.30 9.79
N ALA A 72 6.52 5.70 8.81
CA ALA A 72 6.97 5.59 7.43
C ALA A 72 5.76 5.37 6.50
N ALA A 73 5.97 5.54 5.21
CA ALA A 73 5.02 5.15 4.19
C ALA A 73 5.73 4.59 2.95
N ILE A 74 4.99 3.85 2.13
CA ILE A 74 5.39 3.48 0.78
C ILE A 74 4.31 4.00 -0.16
N ALA A 75 4.71 4.78 -1.17
CA ALA A 75 3.84 5.13 -2.28
C ALA A 75 4.06 4.12 -3.42
N VAL A 76 2.97 3.57 -3.94
CA VAL A 76 2.96 2.75 -5.14
C VAL A 76 2.59 3.66 -6.30
N ILE A 77 3.50 3.76 -7.26
CA ILE A 77 3.41 4.67 -8.41
C ILE A 77 3.08 3.84 -9.66
N ALA A 78 2.05 4.23 -10.36
CA ALA A 78 1.69 3.68 -11.67
C ALA A 78 2.58 4.28 -12.75
N ARG A 79 3.14 3.44 -13.62
CA ARG A 79 3.78 3.89 -14.86
C ARG A 79 2.72 4.28 -15.90
N PRO A 80 3.09 5.07 -16.93
CA PRO A 80 2.14 5.49 -17.95
C PRO A 80 1.46 4.29 -18.64
N LYS A 81 0.15 4.36 -18.84
CA LYS A 81 -0.62 3.28 -19.51
C LYS A 81 -0.13 3.01 -20.93
N GLU A 82 0.41 4.01 -21.57
CA GLU A 82 0.97 3.96 -22.93
C GLU A 82 2.22 3.06 -23.03
N GLU A 83 2.92 2.88 -21.91
CA GLU A 83 4.08 1.98 -21.80
C GLU A 83 3.70 0.53 -21.53
N MET A 84 2.43 0.24 -21.23
CA MET A 84 1.97 -1.08 -20.83
C MET A 84 1.56 -1.94 -22.02
N VAL A 85 1.92 -3.23 -21.95
CA VAL A 85 1.49 -4.25 -22.93
C VAL A 85 -0.01 -4.53 -22.82
N THR A 86 -0.54 -4.49 -21.60
CA THR A 86 -1.95 -4.69 -21.27
C THR A 86 -2.43 -3.60 -20.32
N PRO A 87 -2.65 -2.37 -20.82
CA PRO A 87 -2.94 -1.20 -19.99
C PRO A 87 -4.21 -1.35 -19.12
N GLY A 88 -5.22 -2.10 -19.61
CA GLY A 88 -6.44 -2.37 -18.87
C GLY A 88 -6.27 -3.26 -17.62
N MET A 89 -5.10 -3.90 -17.45
CA MET A 89 -4.79 -4.76 -16.30
C MET A 89 -3.91 -4.05 -15.25
N LEU A 90 -3.48 -2.82 -15.54
CA LEU A 90 -2.52 -2.11 -14.68
C LEU A 90 -3.01 -1.96 -13.23
N ASP A 91 -4.26 -1.58 -13.04
CA ASP A 91 -4.82 -1.35 -11.71
C ASP A 91 -4.86 -2.64 -10.86
N GLN A 92 -5.07 -3.80 -11.50
CA GLN A 92 -5.03 -5.12 -10.87
C GLN A 92 -3.59 -5.50 -10.48
N ASP A 93 -2.63 -5.26 -11.38
CA ASP A 93 -1.21 -5.51 -11.15
C ASP A 93 -0.69 -4.67 -9.96
N LEU A 94 -1.10 -3.41 -9.87
CA LEU A 94 -0.73 -2.50 -8.78
C LEU A 94 -1.37 -2.94 -7.46
N SER A 95 -2.65 -3.32 -7.50
CA SER A 95 -3.39 -3.80 -6.31
C SER A 95 -2.77 -5.07 -5.72
N SER A 96 -2.34 -6.00 -6.57
CA SER A 96 -1.66 -7.22 -6.11
C SER A 96 -0.33 -6.92 -5.43
N ALA A 97 0.43 -5.94 -5.93
CA ALA A 97 1.67 -5.51 -5.31
C ALA A 97 1.44 -4.83 -3.95
N VAL A 98 0.41 -3.99 -3.84
CA VAL A 98 0.01 -3.38 -2.56
C VAL A 98 -0.31 -4.47 -1.55
N GLU A 99 -1.15 -5.47 -1.89
CA GLU A 99 -1.53 -6.52 -0.95
C GLU A 99 -0.31 -7.35 -0.50
N ASN A 100 0.62 -7.66 -1.41
CA ASN A 100 1.88 -8.33 -1.03
C ASN A 100 2.66 -7.52 0.02
N ILE A 101 2.76 -6.20 -0.13
CA ILE A 101 3.41 -5.33 0.86
C ILE A 101 2.69 -5.40 2.21
N LEU A 102 1.36 -5.36 2.23
CA LEU A 102 0.59 -5.44 3.46
C LEU A 102 0.80 -6.77 4.20
N ILE A 103 0.81 -7.89 3.46
CA ILE A 103 1.08 -9.23 4.02
C ILE A 103 2.52 -9.30 4.53
N GLY A 104 3.48 -8.80 3.74
CA GLY A 104 4.90 -8.73 4.12
C GLY A 104 5.12 -7.92 5.39
N ALA A 105 4.51 -6.75 5.51
CA ALA A 105 4.56 -5.94 6.71
C ALA A 105 4.04 -6.72 7.94
N THR A 106 2.89 -7.37 7.78
CA THR A 106 2.29 -8.19 8.85
C THR A 106 3.21 -9.33 9.28
N SER A 107 3.91 -10.01 8.35
CA SER A 107 4.85 -11.09 8.66
C SER A 107 6.06 -10.61 9.47
N MET A 108 6.40 -9.33 9.37
CA MET A 108 7.47 -8.66 10.10
C MET A 108 6.98 -7.98 11.40
N GLY A 109 5.71 -8.15 11.77
CA GLY A 109 5.10 -7.48 12.93
C GLY A 109 4.88 -5.98 12.72
N ILE A 110 4.91 -5.52 11.47
CA ILE A 110 4.67 -4.12 11.10
C ILE A 110 3.20 -3.95 10.71
N GLY A 111 2.53 -3.02 11.36
CA GLY A 111 1.18 -2.60 11.01
C GLY A 111 1.18 -1.78 9.72
N SER A 112 0.15 -1.97 8.92
CA SER A 112 0.00 -1.27 7.64
C SER A 112 -1.45 -0.86 7.39
N CYS A 113 -1.64 0.22 6.64
CA CYS A 113 -2.94 0.65 6.18
C CYS A 113 -2.86 1.14 4.73
N TRP A 114 -3.66 0.54 3.84
CA TRP A 114 -3.82 1.00 2.46
C TRP A 114 -4.67 2.26 2.41
N ILE A 115 -4.17 3.26 1.70
CA ILE A 115 -4.85 4.53 1.41
C ILE A 115 -5.03 4.61 -0.10
N GLY A 116 -6.28 4.54 -0.58
CA GLY A 116 -6.62 4.65 -1.99
C GLY A 116 -6.45 6.09 -2.48
N ILE A 117 -5.60 6.29 -3.45
CA ILE A 117 -5.36 7.57 -4.13
C ILE A 117 -6.05 7.54 -5.49
N TYR A 118 -5.64 6.63 -6.37
CA TYR A 118 -6.31 6.40 -7.65
C TYR A 118 -7.71 5.76 -7.44
N PRO A 119 -8.73 6.08 -8.25
CA PRO A 119 -8.71 6.90 -9.48
C PRO A 119 -9.12 8.38 -9.28
N HIS A 120 -8.90 8.97 -8.14
CA HIS A 120 -9.39 10.28 -7.75
C HIS A 120 -8.38 11.40 -8.07
N PRO A 121 -8.60 12.24 -9.11
CA PRO A 121 -7.67 13.32 -9.47
C PRO A 121 -7.37 14.26 -8.30
N GLU A 122 -8.39 14.59 -7.49
CA GLU A 122 -8.28 15.44 -6.30
C GLU A 122 -7.38 14.86 -5.19
N ARG A 123 -6.98 13.58 -5.29
CA ARG A 123 -6.02 12.93 -4.40
C ARG A 123 -4.69 12.70 -5.10
N ILE A 124 -4.72 12.36 -6.40
CA ILE A 124 -3.54 12.10 -7.21
C ILE A 124 -2.69 13.36 -7.33
N GLU A 125 -3.27 14.47 -7.77
CA GLU A 125 -2.54 15.72 -8.04
C GLU A 125 -1.75 16.23 -6.83
N PRO A 126 -2.31 16.33 -5.60
CA PRO A 126 -1.52 16.74 -4.45
C PRO A 126 -0.46 15.71 -4.05
N CYS A 127 -0.73 14.39 -4.15
CA CYS A 127 0.29 13.37 -3.88
C CYS A 127 1.47 13.48 -4.86
N ASP A 128 1.17 13.57 -6.15
CA ASP A 128 2.18 13.66 -7.21
C ASP A 128 3.03 14.92 -7.05
N LYS A 129 2.42 16.03 -6.64
CA LYS A 129 3.14 17.27 -6.33
C LYS A 129 4.11 17.10 -5.17
N VAL A 130 3.67 16.52 -4.05
CA VAL A 130 4.50 16.30 -2.86
C VAL A 130 5.66 15.34 -3.16
N LEU A 131 5.40 14.29 -3.92
CA LEU A 131 6.37 13.25 -4.25
C LEU A 131 7.19 13.54 -5.52
N ASN A 132 6.95 14.67 -6.20
CA ASN A 132 7.57 15.04 -7.48
C ASN A 132 7.39 13.96 -8.56
N VAL A 133 6.21 13.31 -8.59
CA VAL A 133 5.87 12.31 -9.60
C VAL A 133 5.57 13.03 -10.92
N THR A 134 6.25 12.64 -11.99
CA THR A 134 6.18 13.30 -13.32
C THR A 134 6.22 12.26 -14.44
N GLY A 135 6.22 12.71 -15.69
CA GLY A 135 6.41 11.84 -16.85
C GLY A 135 5.23 10.91 -17.14
N GLY A 136 3.99 11.37 -16.89
CA GLY A 136 2.78 10.57 -17.12
C GLY A 136 2.53 9.48 -16.07
N LYS A 137 3.41 9.37 -15.06
CA LYS A 137 3.22 8.52 -13.88
C LYS A 137 2.22 9.17 -12.92
N HIS A 138 1.64 8.38 -12.04
CA HIS A 138 0.79 8.90 -10.97
C HIS A 138 0.81 8.02 -9.73
N THR A 139 0.52 8.62 -8.59
CA THR A 139 0.38 7.88 -7.33
C THR A 139 -0.90 7.05 -7.36
N PHE A 140 -0.74 5.72 -7.26
CA PHE A 140 -1.85 4.78 -7.21
C PHE A 140 -2.38 4.59 -5.79
N ALA A 141 -1.47 4.38 -4.84
CA ALA A 141 -1.81 4.16 -3.45
C ALA A 141 -0.69 4.63 -2.52
N LEU A 142 -1.04 4.97 -1.30
CA LEU A 142 -0.11 5.14 -0.19
C LEU A 142 -0.34 4.02 0.84
N ILE A 143 0.72 3.55 1.45
CA ILE A 143 0.68 2.54 2.52
C ILE A 143 1.30 3.18 3.75
N ALA A 144 0.48 3.49 4.76
CA ALA A 144 0.98 3.92 6.08
C ALA A 144 1.57 2.72 6.81
N LEU A 145 2.74 2.92 7.45
CA LEU A 145 3.51 1.87 8.12
C LEU A 145 3.94 2.32 9.53
N GLY A 146 4.00 1.36 10.45
CA GLY A 146 4.49 1.55 11.81
C GLY A 146 4.29 0.30 12.65
N TYR A 147 4.95 0.21 13.77
CA TYR A 147 4.65 -0.85 14.74
C TYR A 147 3.29 -0.55 15.39
N PRO A 148 2.38 -1.55 15.50
CA PRO A 148 1.08 -1.32 16.11
C PRO A 148 1.22 -0.84 17.56
N LEU A 149 0.37 0.12 17.95
CA LEU A 149 0.26 0.57 19.34
C LEU A 149 -0.53 -0.42 20.20
N GLU A 150 -1.47 -1.15 19.58
CA GLU A 150 -2.34 -2.11 20.25
C GLU A 150 -1.73 -3.52 20.15
N GLU A 151 -1.63 -4.24 21.29
CA GLU A 151 -1.06 -5.60 21.35
C GLU A 151 -1.79 -6.59 20.44
N ASN A 152 -3.11 -6.45 20.31
CA ASN A 152 -3.97 -7.33 19.51
C ASN A 152 -4.31 -6.75 18.13
N ALA A 153 -3.39 -6.01 17.51
CA ALA A 153 -3.61 -5.40 16.21
C ALA A 153 -3.73 -6.43 15.07
N PHE A 154 -3.14 -7.61 15.24
CA PHE A 154 -3.20 -8.73 14.30
C PHE A 154 -4.03 -9.86 14.91
N TYR A 155 -5.11 -10.24 14.22
CA TYR A 155 -5.99 -11.31 14.67
C TYR A 155 -6.68 -11.97 13.48
N GLU A 156 -6.97 -13.26 13.62
CA GLU A 156 -7.77 -13.98 12.63
C GLU A 156 -9.23 -13.57 12.75
N LYS A 157 -9.85 -13.34 11.60
CA LYS A 157 -11.28 -13.09 11.49
C LYS A 157 -11.80 -13.87 10.29
N ASP A 158 -12.72 -14.76 10.55
CA ASP A 158 -13.49 -15.40 9.46
C ASP A 158 -14.29 -14.33 8.71
N LYS A 159 -14.17 -14.33 7.41
CA LYS A 159 -14.85 -13.40 6.51
C LYS A 159 -15.61 -14.13 5.41
N LEU A 160 -15.56 -15.45 5.42
CA LEU A 160 -16.29 -16.23 4.44
C LEU A 160 -17.79 -16.22 4.81
N GLU A 161 -18.59 -15.85 3.84
CA GLU A 161 -20.05 -15.97 3.89
C GLU A 161 -20.41 -17.06 2.88
N ASP A 162 -21.19 -18.06 3.27
CA ASP A 162 -21.45 -19.27 2.49
C ASP A 162 -22.11 -18.98 1.14
N ASP A 163 -22.87 -17.89 1.05
CA ASP A 163 -23.51 -17.40 -0.18
C ASP A 163 -22.57 -16.70 -1.16
N MET A 164 -21.31 -16.48 -0.79
CA MET A 164 -20.30 -15.90 -1.68
C MET A 164 -19.55 -16.93 -2.53
N ILE A 165 -19.80 -18.23 -2.31
CA ILE A 165 -19.13 -19.29 -3.06
C ILE A 165 -20.14 -20.07 -3.88
N HIS A 166 -19.92 -20.08 -5.18
CA HIS A 166 -20.73 -20.82 -6.13
C HIS A 166 -19.90 -21.94 -6.78
N HIS A 167 -20.51 -23.10 -7.00
CA HIS A 167 -19.85 -24.27 -7.61
C HIS A 167 -20.40 -24.52 -9.01
N ASN A 168 -19.52 -24.46 -10.03
CA ASN A 168 -19.83 -24.69 -11.45
C ASN A 168 -20.81 -23.67 -12.09
N GLY A 169 -21.13 -22.57 -11.42
CA GLY A 169 -22.00 -21.51 -11.94
C GLY A 169 -22.37 -20.53 -10.83
N TYR A 170 -22.96 -19.41 -11.24
CA TYR A 170 -23.49 -18.40 -10.33
C TYR A 170 -24.93 -18.74 -9.98
#